data_69f337c4a737e2948d9aa204d0d46419
#
_entry.id   69f337c4a737e2948d9aa204d0d46419
#
_cell.length_a   1.000
_cell.length_b   1.000
_cell.length_c   1.000
_cell.angle_alpha   90.00
_cell.angle_beta   90.00
_cell.angle_gamma   90.00
#
_symmetry.space_group_name_H-M   'P 1'
#
loop_
_entity.id
_entity.type
_entity.pdbx_description
1 polymer ?
#
loop_
_entity_poly.entity_id
_entity_poly.type
_entity_poly.pdbx_seq_one_letter_code
_entity_poly.pdbx_strand_id
1 'polypeptide(L)'
;TFGGVQEKEGVISAPTPAGIIEIKTQWSKVGKLKKSGERSFISLSAPATPSYNHLIQCAMYAAYWNYEVPVYLIYLNKNEYKIFDSSNCSGLTVEGLKKNFQNMVTVFKRREKLLSQYENLDPQQIIENTVQMIDPMFDHPYCWHGIGEENLIKAKKLWNVI
;
A
#
# COMPACT_ATOMS: atom_id res chain seq x y z
N THR A 1 7.18 11.24 -15.75
CA THR A 1 7.26 12.73 -15.65
C THR A 1 7.90 13.26 -16.91
N PHE A 2 7.15 13.97 -17.72
CA PHE A 2 7.67 14.73 -18.84
C PHE A 2 7.94 16.17 -18.37
N GLY A 3 8.77 16.34 -17.37
CA GLY A 3 9.21 17.63 -16.88
C GLY A 3 10.71 17.59 -16.72
N GLY A 4 11.42 18.56 -17.28
CA GLY A 4 12.87 18.62 -17.18
C GLY A 4 13.30 18.77 -15.73
N VAL A 5 14.02 17.77 -15.22
CA VAL A 5 14.76 17.88 -13.96
C VAL A 5 15.91 18.87 -14.20
N GLN A 6 16.00 19.92 -13.40
CA GLN A 6 17.10 20.88 -13.45
C GLN A 6 17.96 20.72 -12.20
N GLU A 7 19.25 20.63 -12.39
CA GLU A 7 20.23 20.70 -11.31
C GLU A 7 20.91 22.07 -11.35
N LYS A 8 20.85 22.79 -10.24
CA LYS A 8 21.56 24.04 -10.05
C LYS A 8 22.21 24.03 -8.67
N GLU A 9 23.53 24.12 -8.63
CA GLU A 9 24.33 24.18 -7.39
C GLU A 9 24.08 22.98 -6.43
N GLY A 10 23.92 21.77 -6.98
CA GLY A 10 23.64 20.57 -6.20
C GLY A 10 22.19 20.43 -5.75
N VAL A 11 21.31 21.36 -6.10
CA VAL A 11 19.89 21.28 -5.80
C VAL A 11 19.16 20.74 -7.05
N ILE A 12 18.55 19.59 -6.90
CA ILE A 12 17.69 18.99 -7.94
C ILE A 12 16.30 19.60 -7.78
N SER A 13 15.85 20.35 -8.78
CA SER A 13 14.50 20.86 -8.86
C SER A 13 13.76 20.26 -10.05
N ALA A 14 12.50 19.90 -9.84
CA ALA A 14 11.59 19.51 -10.89
C ALA A 14 10.40 20.48 -10.91
N PRO A 15 9.92 20.88 -12.09
CA PRO A 15 8.68 21.65 -12.15
C PRO A 15 7.53 20.84 -11.59
N THR A 16 6.55 21.51 -11.00
CA THR A 16 5.33 20.85 -10.52
C THR A 16 4.68 20.09 -11.69
N PRO A 17 4.45 18.76 -11.58
CA PRO A 17 3.87 18.00 -12.66
C PRO A 17 2.39 18.39 -12.88
N ALA A 18 1.90 18.22 -14.09
CA ALA A 18 0.47 18.43 -14.39
C ALA A 18 -0.42 17.36 -13.75
N GLY A 19 0.14 16.24 -13.34
CA GLY A 19 -0.56 15.14 -12.67
C GLY A 19 0.39 13.99 -12.32
N ILE A 20 -0.07 13.11 -11.46
CA ILE A 20 0.60 11.88 -11.07
C ILE A 20 -0.14 10.72 -11.72
N ILE A 21 0.57 9.87 -12.45
CA ILE A 21 0.01 8.67 -13.07
C ILE A 21 0.72 7.45 -12.49
N GLU A 22 -0.02 6.63 -11.77
CA GLU A 22 0.44 5.32 -11.29
C GLU A 22 -0.15 4.21 -12.16
N ILE A 23 0.68 3.39 -12.76
CA ILE A 23 0.27 2.32 -13.66
C ILE A 23 0.52 0.97 -13.01
N LYS A 24 -0.51 0.14 -12.95
CA LYS A 24 -0.47 -1.24 -12.48
C LYS A 24 -0.77 -2.20 -13.62
N THR A 25 0.22 -3.00 -13.97
CA THR A 25 0.04 -4.03 -15.00
C THR A 25 -0.41 -5.35 -14.37
N GLN A 26 -1.51 -5.89 -14.86
CA GLN A 26 -2.06 -7.19 -14.44
C GLN A 26 -2.27 -8.06 -15.67
N TRP A 27 -1.28 -8.87 -16.02
CA TRP A 27 -1.32 -9.65 -17.25
C TRP A 27 -2.13 -10.95 -17.11
N SER A 28 -1.74 -11.78 -16.16
CA SER A 28 -2.39 -13.07 -15.92
C SER A 28 -1.93 -13.66 -14.60
N LYS A 29 -2.74 -14.52 -14.02
CA LYS A 29 -2.29 -15.42 -12.96
C LYS A 29 -2.07 -16.82 -13.50
N VAL A 30 -1.15 -17.55 -12.89
CA VAL A 30 -0.91 -18.95 -13.19
C VAL A 30 -2.15 -19.76 -12.75
N GLY A 31 -2.78 -20.42 -13.71
CA GLY A 31 -3.88 -21.31 -13.48
C GLY A 31 -3.44 -22.73 -13.10
N LYS A 32 -4.39 -23.65 -13.10
CA LYS A 32 -4.10 -25.05 -12.78
C LYS A 32 -3.21 -25.70 -13.83
N LEU A 33 -2.38 -26.65 -13.39
CA LEU A 33 -1.63 -27.51 -14.28
C LEU A 33 -2.61 -28.38 -15.08
N LYS A 34 -2.49 -28.34 -16.40
CA LYS A 34 -3.28 -29.22 -17.29
C LYS A 34 -2.76 -30.65 -17.22
N LYS A 35 -3.59 -31.62 -17.60
CA LYS A 35 -3.16 -33.04 -17.74
C LYS A 35 -2.00 -33.21 -18.71
N SER A 36 -1.82 -32.29 -19.65
CA SER A 36 -0.71 -32.28 -20.60
C SER A 36 0.65 -31.82 -19.98
N GLY A 37 0.70 -31.46 -18.71
CA GLY A 37 1.88 -30.90 -18.07
C GLY A 37 2.08 -29.39 -18.31
N GLU A 38 1.23 -28.75 -19.11
CA GLU A 38 1.28 -27.31 -19.37
C GLU A 38 0.53 -26.53 -18.29
N ARG A 39 1.05 -25.35 -17.94
CA ARG A 39 0.34 -24.41 -17.07
C ARG A 39 -0.61 -23.54 -17.88
N SER A 40 -1.85 -23.46 -17.43
CA SER A 40 -2.80 -22.48 -17.97
C SER A 40 -2.50 -21.09 -17.41
N PHE A 41 -2.77 -20.05 -18.20
CA PHE A 41 -2.74 -18.66 -17.77
C PHE A 41 -4.14 -18.10 -17.86
N ILE A 42 -4.61 -17.52 -16.76
CA ILE A 42 -5.93 -16.90 -16.68
C ILE A 42 -5.72 -15.39 -16.80
N SER A 43 -6.28 -14.79 -17.84
CA SER A 43 -6.29 -13.33 -17.97
C SER A 43 -7.06 -12.71 -16.79
N LEU A 44 -6.48 -11.69 -16.17
CA LEU A 44 -7.12 -10.97 -15.08
C LEU A 44 -7.85 -9.76 -15.67
N SER A 45 -9.10 -9.57 -15.29
CA SER A 45 -9.83 -8.33 -15.56
C SER A 45 -9.33 -7.20 -14.68
N ALA A 46 -9.49 -5.96 -15.14
CA ALA A 46 -9.23 -4.80 -14.31
C ALA A 46 -10.13 -4.84 -13.05
N PRO A 47 -9.61 -4.52 -11.87
CA PRO A 47 -10.37 -4.63 -10.63
C PRO A 47 -11.54 -3.65 -10.61
N ALA A 48 -12.64 -4.04 -9.95
CA ALA A 48 -13.80 -3.16 -9.77
C ALA A 48 -13.45 -1.91 -8.93
N THR A 49 -12.60 -2.11 -7.91
CA THR A 49 -12.09 -1.06 -7.01
C THR A 49 -10.58 -1.19 -6.88
N PRO A 50 -9.86 -0.07 -6.65
CA PRO A 50 -8.43 -0.11 -6.42
C PRO A 50 -8.04 -0.93 -5.19
N SER A 51 -6.88 -1.59 -5.27
CA SER A 51 -6.23 -2.17 -4.10
C SER A 51 -5.81 -1.08 -3.12
N TYR A 52 -6.00 -1.32 -1.82
CA TYR A 52 -5.62 -0.38 -0.77
C TYR A 52 -4.11 -0.02 -0.82
N ASN A 53 -3.25 -0.99 -1.08
CA ASN A 53 -1.81 -0.73 -1.22
C ASN A 53 -1.48 0.24 -2.35
N HIS A 54 -2.21 0.17 -3.46
CA HIS A 54 -2.01 1.09 -4.57
C HIS A 54 -2.53 2.50 -4.23
N LEU A 55 -3.61 2.61 -3.45
CA LEU A 55 -4.08 3.90 -2.93
C LEU A 55 -3.07 4.52 -1.95
N ILE A 56 -2.44 3.73 -1.09
CA ILE A 56 -1.36 4.19 -0.21
C ILE A 56 -0.18 4.73 -1.04
N GLN A 57 0.23 4.03 -2.08
CA GLN A 57 1.30 4.46 -2.96
C GLN A 57 0.96 5.79 -3.65
N CYS A 58 -0.26 5.93 -4.17
CA CYS A 58 -0.76 7.18 -4.71
C CYS A 58 -0.73 8.31 -3.67
N ALA A 59 -1.12 8.01 -2.43
CA ALA A 59 -1.11 8.98 -1.33
C ALA A 59 0.31 9.47 -0.98
N MET A 60 1.32 8.59 -1.04
CA MET A 60 2.72 8.96 -0.83
C MET A 60 3.20 9.94 -1.91
N TYR A 61 2.90 9.67 -3.17
CA TYR A 61 3.28 10.56 -4.26
C TYR A 61 2.56 11.92 -4.18
N ALA A 62 1.27 11.90 -3.85
CA ALA A 62 0.49 13.10 -3.68
C ALA A 62 1.00 13.99 -2.52
N ALA A 63 1.41 13.35 -1.41
CA ALA A 63 1.97 14.05 -0.25
C ALA A 63 3.26 14.80 -0.58
N TYR A 64 4.11 14.22 -1.43
CA TYR A 64 5.34 14.88 -1.90
C TYR A 64 5.04 16.20 -2.63
N TRP A 65 3.91 16.28 -3.34
CA TRP A 65 3.45 17.46 -4.06
C TRP A 65 2.36 18.24 -3.31
N ASN A 66 2.29 18.12 -1.98
CA ASN A 66 1.32 18.82 -1.11
C ASN A 66 -0.14 18.60 -1.54
N TYR A 67 -0.45 17.49 -2.24
CA TYR A 67 -1.77 17.18 -2.79
C TYR A 67 -2.31 18.23 -3.79
N GLU A 68 -1.44 18.99 -4.41
CA GLU A 68 -1.81 20.06 -5.35
C GLU A 68 -1.99 19.56 -6.79
N VAL A 69 -1.59 18.32 -7.05
CA VAL A 69 -1.66 17.72 -8.39
C VAL A 69 -2.66 16.56 -8.42
N PRO A 70 -3.43 16.42 -9.51
CA PRO A 70 -4.36 15.30 -9.65
C PRO A 70 -3.62 13.97 -9.75
N VAL A 71 -4.25 12.92 -9.20
CA VAL A 71 -3.70 11.56 -9.19
C VAL A 71 -4.59 10.64 -10.01
N TYR A 72 -3.97 9.88 -10.89
CA TYR A 72 -4.60 8.87 -11.72
C TYR A 72 -3.97 7.51 -11.44
N LEU A 73 -4.78 6.52 -11.12
CA LEU A 73 -4.38 5.13 -10.96
C LEU A 73 -4.95 4.30 -12.10
N ILE A 74 -4.08 3.75 -12.92
CA ILE A 74 -4.46 3.01 -14.13
C ILE A 74 -4.12 1.53 -13.93
N TYR A 75 -5.12 0.68 -14.04
CA TYR A 75 -4.93 -0.75 -14.18
C TYR A 75 -4.96 -1.10 -15.66
N LEU A 76 -3.90 -1.76 -16.10
CA LEU A 76 -3.73 -2.15 -17.50
C LEU A 76 -3.52 -3.66 -17.58
N ASN A 77 -4.25 -4.34 -18.43
CA ASN A 77 -4.01 -5.72 -18.82
C ASN A 77 -3.87 -5.83 -20.35
N LYS A 78 -3.80 -7.06 -20.86
CA LYS A 78 -3.62 -7.31 -22.29
C LYS A 78 -4.77 -6.77 -23.15
N ASN A 79 -6.00 -6.73 -22.62
CA ASN A 79 -7.22 -6.53 -23.40
C ASN A 79 -7.94 -5.22 -23.04
N GLU A 80 -7.69 -4.68 -21.85
CA GLU A 80 -8.45 -3.55 -21.33
C GLU A 80 -7.61 -2.70 -20.37
N TYR A 81 -8.07 -1.51 -20.10
CA TYR A 81 -7.56 -0.66 -19.03
C TYR A 81 -8.71 -0.07 -18.22
N LYS A 82 -8.42 0.30 -16.98
CA LYS A 82 -9.36 1.02 -16.13
C LYS A 82 -8.65 2.16 -15.42
N ILE A 83 -9.23 3.35 -15.49
CA ILE A 83 -8.69 4.56 -14.86
C ILE A 83 -9.54 4.87 -13.64
N PHE A 84 -8.84 5.09 -12.52
CA PHE A 84 -9.41 5.65 -11.30
C PHE A 84 -8.80 7.02 -11.04
N ASP A 85 -9.64 7.96 -10.65
CA ASP A 85 -9.31 9.32 -10.28
C ASP A 85 -10.24 9.82 -9.17
N SER A 86 -10.16 11.09 -8.83
CA SER A 86 -10.99 11.69 -7.77
C SER A 86 -12.49 11.71 -8.07
N SER A 87 -12.91 11.55 -9.34
CA SER A 87 -14.32 11.57 -9.74
C SER A 87 -15.02 10.23 -9.51
N ASN A 88 -14.26 9.12 -9.53
CA ASN A 88 -14.81 7.76 -9.45
C ASN A 88 -14.20 6.91 -8.32
N CYS A 89 -13.26 7.46 -7.55
CA CYS A 89 -12.62 6.79 -6.42
C CYS A 89 -12.38 7.77 -5.26
N SER A 90 -13.13 7.63 -4.18
CA SER A 90 -12.99 8.47 -2.99
C SER A 90 -11.60 8.42 -2.35
N GLY A 91 -10.88 7.29 -2.50
CA GLY A 91 -9.51 7.15 -2.02
C GLY A 91 -8.49 8.00 -2.77
N LEU A 92 -8.84 8.55 -3.95
CA LEU A 92 -8.00 9.43 -4.77
C LEU A 92 -8.42 10.90 -4.71
N THR A 93 -9.46 11.24 -3.95
CA THR A 93 -9.74 12.65 -3.61
C THR A 93 -8.63 13.19 -2.70
N VAL A 94 -8.47 14.49 -2.63
CA VAL A 94 -7.47 15.12 -1.73
C VAL A 94 -7.65 14.65 -0.27
N GLU A 95 -8.89 14.58 0.20
CA GLU A 95 -9.21 14.08 1.53
C GLU A 95 -8.87 12.59 1.70
N GLY A 96 -9.23 11.76 0.72
CA GLY A 96 -8.91 10.32 0.71
C GLY A 96 -7.40 10.06 0.70
N LEU A 97 -6.65 10.81 -0.11
CA LEU A 97 -5.19 10.72 -0.16
C LEU A 97 -4.55 11.13 1.17
N LYS A 98 -4.99 12.24 1.78
CA LYS A 98 -4.51 12.68 3.11
C LYS A 98 -4.79 11.62 4.18
N LYS A 99 -5.99 11.05 4.20
CA LYS A 99 -6.36 9.99 5.14
C LYS A 99 -5.50 8.74 4.96
N ASN A 100 -5.30 8.30 3.72
CA ASN A 100 -4.48 7.13 3.41
C ASN A 100 -3.01 7.36 3.81
N PHE A 101 -2.46 8.53 3.54
CA PHE A 101 -1.11 8.88 3.96
C PHE A 101 -0.97 8.91 5.48
N GLN A 102 -1.91 9.52 6.20
CA GLN A 102 -1.91 9.55 7.66
C GLN A 102 -1.98 8.17 8.29
N ASN A 103 -2.80 7.27 7.73
CA ASN A 103 -2.87 5.88 8.17
C ASN A 103 -1.50 5.18 8.04
N MET A 104 -0.83 5.36 6.90
CA MET A 104 0.51 4.82 6.68
C MET A 104 1.52 5.38 7.69
N VAL A 105 1.55 6.69 7.88
CA VAL A 105 2.46 7.35 8.84
C VAL A 105 2.23 6.81 10.26
N THR A 106 0.97 6.61 10.66
CA THR A 106 0.62 6.04 11.96
C THR A 106 1.22 4.65 12.14
N VAL A 107 1.10 3.79 11.12
CA VAL A 107 1.68 2.44 11.17
C VAL A 107 3.20 2.47 11.25
N PHE A 108 3.86 3.29 10.43
CA PHE A 108 5.31 3.41 10.46
C PHE A 108 5.83 3.93 11.81
N LYS A 109 5.25 4.98 12.37
CA LYS A 109 5.63 5.49 13.69
C LYS A 109 5.48 4.43 14.79
N ARG A 110 4.43 3.61 14.73
CA ARG A 110 4.25 2.50 15.67
C ARG A 110 5.33 1.43 15.50
N ARG A 111 5.66 1.07 14.27
CA ARG A 111 6.74 0.11 13.99
C ARG A 111 8.10 0.63 14.45
N GLU A 112 8.42 1.88 14.19
CA GLU A 112 9.67 2.51 14.68
C GLU A 112 9.72 2.49 16.21
N LYS A 113 8.63 2.89 16.86
CA LYS A 113 8.55 2.84 18.33
C LYS A 113 8.77 1.42 18.85
N LEU A 114 8.16 0.41 18.22
CA LEU A 114 8.36 -0.98 18.59
C LEU A 114 9.82 -1.39 18.45
N LEU A 115 10.41 -1.16 17.29
CA LEU A 115 11.81 -1.53 17.03
C LEU A 115 12.77 -0.85 17.99
N SER A 116 12.61 0.45 18.26
CA SER A 116 13.48 1.18 19.20
C SER A 116 13.38 0.69 20.65
N GLN A 117 12.23 0.17 21.04
CA GLN A 117 12.04 -0.38 22.40
C GLN A 117 12.66 -1.76 22.60
N TYR A 118 12.87 -2.50 21.50
CA TYR A 118 13.24 -3.92 21.57
C TYR A 118 14.55 -4.25 20.85
N GLU A 119 15.37 -3.26 20.56
CA GLU A 119 16.60 -3.40 19.77
C GLU A 119 17.57 -4.48 20.31
N ASN A 120 17.57 -4.72 21.63
CA ASN A 120 18.48 -5.67 22.30
C ASN A 120 17.77 -6.87 22.94
N LEU A 121 16.49 -7.10 22.63
CA LEU A 121 15.73 -8.20 23.20
C LEU A 121 15.66 -9.39 22.24
N ASP A 122 15.59 -10.60 22.81
CA ASP A 122 15.30 -11.78 22.03
C ASP A 122 13.83 -11.81 21.54
N PRO A 123 13.50 -12.61 20.51
CA PRO A 123 12.14 -12.65 19.95
C PRO A 123 11.04 -13.00 20.96
N GLN A 124 11.33 -13.84 21.98
CA GLN A 124 10.33 -14.22 22.97
C GLN A 124 10.04 -13.05 23.92
N GLN A 125 11.06 -12.36 24.37
CA GLN A 125 10.91 -11.14 25.19
C GLN A 125 10.16 -10.05 24.43
N ILE A 126 10.41 -9.89 23.12
CA ILE A 126 9.67 -8.95 22.27
C ILE A 126 8.18 -9.30 22.28
N ILE A 127 7.81 -10.57 22.09
CA ILE A 127 6.41 -11.01 22.10
C ILE A 127 5.74 -10.71 23.44
N GLU A 128 6.34 -11.15 24.54
CA GLU A 128 5.79 -10.99 25.88
C GLU A 128 5.56 -9.52 26.25
N ASN A 129 6.55 -8.67 26.00
CA ASN A 129 6.44 -7.24 26.27
C ASN A 129 5.44 -6.53 25.34
N THR A 130 5.40 -6.93 24.07
CA THR A 130 4.51 -6.30 23.08
C THR A 130 3.04 -6.51 23.44
N VAL A 131 2.66 -7.72 23.87
CA VAL A 131 1.28 -8.05 24.23
C VAL A 131 0.78 -7.17 25.41
N GLN A 132 1.65 -6.83 26.34
CA GLN A 132 1.30 -6.02 27.51
C GLN A 132 1.26 -4.50 27.21
N MET A 133 2.06 -4.04 26.27
CA MET A 133 2.34 -2.60 26.09
C MET A 133 1.72 -1.97 24.85
N ILE A 134 1.24 -2.77 23.90
CA ILE A 134 0.82 -2.26 22.58
C ILE A 134 -0.60 -2.72 22.26
N ASP A 135 -1.48 -1.75 22.02
CA ASP A 135 -2.77 -2.01 21.38
C ASP A 135 -2.54 -2.58 19.96
N PRO A 136 -2.99 -3.79 19.66
CA PRO A 136 -2.74 -4.44 18.38
C PRO A 136 -3.46 -3.77 17.20
N MET A 137 -4.49 -2.96 17.45
CA MET A 137 -5.27 -2.28 16.40
C MET A 137 -5.77 -3.25 15.30
N PHE A 138 -6.41 -4.36 15.68
CA PHE A 138 -6.87 -5.36 14.72
C PHE A 138 -7.85 -4.80 13.69
N ASP A 139 -8.60 -3.77 14.04
CA ASP A 139 -9.57 -3.11 13.16
C ASP A 139 -8.94 -2.06 12.25
N HIS A 140 -7.65 -1.77 12.40
CA HIS A 140 -6.98 -0.78 11.56
C HIS A 140 -6.74 -1.34 10.15
N PRO A 141 -7.21 -0.68 9.09
CA PRO A 141 -7.23 -1.24 7.73
C PRO A 141 -5.84 -1.54 7.15
N TYR A 142 -4.78 -0.98 7.73
CA TYR A 142 -3.42 -1.14 7.20
C TYR A 142 -2.50 -1.96 8.12
N CYS A 143 -2.72 -1.98 9.44
CA CYS A 143 -1.79 -2.63 10.37
C CYS A 143 -1.59 -4.13 10.07
N TRP A 144 -2.67 -4.82 9.71
CA TRP A 144 -2.68 -6.27 9.46
C TRP A 144 -2.89 -6.62 7.98
N HIS A 145 -2.81 -5.63 7.11
CA HIS A 145 -2.98 -5.86 5.68
C HIS A 145 -1.86 -6.75 5.13
N GLY A 146 -2.25 -7.78 4.37
CA GLY A 146 -1.32 -8.73 3.79
C GLY A 146 -0.79 -9.82 4.75
N ILE A 147 -1.22 -9.81 6.01
CA ILE A 147 -0.93 -10.90 6.95
C ILE A 147 -1.87 -12.06 6.66
N GLY A 148 -1.31 -13.28 6.49
CA GLY A 148 -2.12 -14.48 6.29
C GLY A 148 -3.03 -14.79 7.48
N GLU A 149 -4.20 -15.35 7.21
CA GLU A 149 -5.24 -15.63 8.20
C GLU A 149 -4.74 -16.43 9.40
N GLU A 150 -3.89 -17.44 9.18
CA GLU A 150 -3.28 -18.24 10.25
C GLU A 150 -2.47 -17.40 11.23
N ASN A 151 -1.66 -16.47 10.72
CA ASN A 151 -0.85 -15.58 11.56
C ASN A 151 -1.71 -14.54 12.28
N LEU A 152 -2.77 -14.07 11.63
CA LEU A 152 -3.73 -13.15 12.25
C LEU A 152 -4.46 -13.83 13.42
N ILE A 153 -4.86 -15.09 13.27
CA ILE A 153 -5.47 -15.88 14.35
C ILE A 153 -4.48 -16.07 15.50
N LYS A 154 -3.21 -16.42 15.21
CA LYS A 154 -2.16 -16.53 16.24
C LYS A 154 -1.99 -15.21 17.00
N ALA A 155 -1.94 -14.09 16.28
CA ALA A 155 -1.85 -12.77 16.90
C ALA A 155 -3.05 -12.50 17.80
N LYS A 156 -4.28 -12.71 17.34
CA LYS A 156 -5.48 -12.48 18.15
C LYS A 156 -5.51 -13.32 19.43
N LYS A 157 -5.01 -14.55 19.38
CA LYS A 157 -4.85 -15.40 20.58
C LYS A 157 -3.84 -14.81 21.56
N LEU A 158 -2.69 -14.30 21.08
CA LEU A 158 -1.69 -13.65 21.94
C LEU A 158 -2.27 -12.46 22.72
N TRP A 159 -3.18 -11.70 22.12
CA TRP A 159 -3.85 -10.58 22.78
C TRP A 159 -5.18 -10.94 23.45
N ASN A 160 -5.51 -12.23 23.55
CA ASN A 160 -6.75 -12.74 24.17
C ASN A 160 -8.03 -12.12 23.56
N VAL A 161 -8.05 -11.93 22.25
CA VAL A 161 -9.22 -11.38 21.51
C VAL A 161 -10.14 -12.51 21.05
N ILE A 162 -9.60 -13.72 20.87
CA ILE A 162 -10.33 -14.96 20.52
C ILE A 162 -9.78 -16.15 21.28
#